data_1404e2952159d3a3b7be3a149099be23
#
_entry.id   1404e2952159d3a3b7be3a149099be23
#
_cell.length_a   1.000
_cell.length_b   1.000
_cell.length_c   1.000
_cell.angle_alpha   90.00
_cell.angle_beta   90.00
_cell.angle_gamma   90.00
#
_symmetry.space_group_name_H-M   'P 1'
#
loop_
_entity.id
_entity.type
_entity.pdbx_description
1 polymer ?
#
loop_
_entity_poly.entity_id
_entity_poly.type
_entity_poly.pdbx_seq_one_letter_code
_entity_poly.pdbx_strand_id
1 'polypeptide(L)' 'MPHIVVKFYPGTPEENKVKIAEGINKLIQEQTGKPEEYISVDIQEVAENVWMDEVYNKEIKPNFEKLYKKPGY' A
#
# COMPACT_ATOMS: atom_id res chain seq x y z
N MET A 1 15.38 -2.77 -5.87
CA MET A 1 14.62 -3.69 -5.03
C MET A 1 13.41 -2.99 -4.41
N PRO A 2 12.37 -2.45 -5.18
CA PRO A 2 11.18 -1.87 -4.54
C PRO A 2 10.30 -2.94 -3.89
N HIS A 3 9.84 -2.67 -2.68
CA HIS A 3 8.86 -3.49 -1.97
C HIS A 3 7.74 -2.60 -1.50
N ILE A 4 6.52 -2.87 -1.95
CA ILE A 4 5.36 -2.04 -1.69
C ILE A 4 4.38 -2.81 -0.80
N VAL A 5 3.96 -2.19 0.27
CA VAL A 5 2.94 -2.75 1.16
C VAL A 5 1.71 -1.88 1.10
N VAL A 6 0.58 -2.49 0.80
CA VAL A 6 -0.72 -1.81 0.77
C VAL A 6 -1.56 -2.35 1.92
N LYS A 7 -2.04 -1.44 2.76
CA LYS A 7 -2.91 -1.81 3.88
C LYS A 7 -4.25 -1.14 3.69
N PHE A 8 -5.33 -1.90 3.80
CA PHE A 8 -6.68 -1.36 3.78
C PHE A 8 -7.65 -2.25 4.53
N TYR A 9 -8.87 -1.77 4.70
CA TYR A 9 -9.92 -2.54 5.37
C TYR A 9 -10.28 -3.78 4.56
N PRO A 10 -10.76 -4.85 5.20
CA PRO A 10 -11.31 -6.00 4.48
C PRO A 10 -12.50 -5.59 3.62
N GLY A 11 -12.76 -6.34 2.58
CA GLY A 11 -13.94 -6.15 1.73
C GLY A 11 -13.64 -5.98 0.26
N THR A 12 -12.40 -5.78 -0.12
CA THR A 12 -12.04 -5.70 -1.54
C THR A 12 -12.01 -7.10 -2.13
N PRO A 13 -12.74 -7.37 -3.22
CA PRO A 13 -12.70 -8.69 -3.86
C PRO A 13 -11.30 -9.07 -4.31
N GLU A 14 -11.00 -10.37 -4.29
CA GLU A 14 -9.69 -10.88 -4.66
C GLU A 14 -9.26 -10.43 -6.06
N GLU A 15 -10.18 -10.46 -7.02
CA GLU A 15 -9.89 -10.01 -8.38
C GLU A 15 -9.43 -8.56 -8.45
N ASN A 16 -9.96 -7.72 -7.55
CA ASN A 16 -9.58 -6.31 -7.48
C ASN A 16 -8.21 -6.16 -6.84
N LYS A 17 -7.90 -6.99 -5.84
CA LYS A 17 -6.57 -6.98 -5.22
C LYS A 17 -5.49 -7.35 -6.23
N VAL A 18 -5.77 -8.34 -7.07
CA VAL A 18 -4.86 -8.74 -8.13
C VAL A 18 -4.60 -7.56 -9.08
N LYS A 19 -5.66 -6.86 -9.47
CA LYS A 19 -5.53 -5.68 -10.35
C LYS A 19 -4.75 -4.55 -9.70
N ILE A 20 -4.93 -4.34 -8.41
CA ILE A 20 -4.18 -3.34 -7.66
C ILE A 20 -2.69 -3.69 -7.69
N ALA A 21 -2.36 -4.94 -7.39
CA ALA A 21 -0.97 -5.38 -7.39
C ALA A 21 -0.33 -5.27 -8.77
N GLU A 22 -1.07 -5.68 -9.81
CA GLU A 22 -0.59 -5.57 -11.18
C GLU A 22 -0.35 -4.12 -11.60
N GLY A 23 -1.28 -3.24 -11.23
CA GLY A 23 -1.18 -1.82 -11.52
C GLY A 23 0.01 -1.16 -10.82
N ILE A 24 0.23 -1.50 -9.56
CA ILE A 24 1.38 -1.01 -8.80
C ILE A 24 2.68 -1.49 -9.42
N ASN A 25 2.76 -2.77 -9.76
CA ASN A 25 3.95 -3.34 -10.39
C ASN A 25 4.29 -2.60 -11.67
N LYS A 26 3.29 -2.38 -12.52
CA LYS A 26 3.49 -1.68 -13.79
C LYS A 26 3.93 -0.23 -13.56
N LEU A 27 3.27 0.47 -12.65
CA LEU A 27 3.59 1.86 -12.36
C LEU A 27 5.03 2.01 -11.85
N ILE A 28 5.44 1.14 -10.93
CA ILE A 28 6.79 1.19 -10.38
C ILE A 28 7.83 0.94 -11.47
N GLN A 29 7.59 -0.03 -12.36
CA GLN A 29 8.47 -0.28 -13.49
C GLN A 29 8.61 0.96 -14.36
N GLU A 30 7.49 1.59 -14.69
CA GLU A 30 7.47 2.77 -15.56
C GLU A 30 8.21 3.96 -14.95
N GLN A 31 8.05 4.17 -13.65
CA GLN A 31 8.61 5.35 -12.99
C GLN A 31 10.03 5.17 -12.48
N THR A 32 10.48 3.95 -12.23
CA THR A 32 11.82 3.70 -11.70
C THR A 32 12.76 3.08 -12.71
N GLY A 33 12.22 2.51 -13.80
CA GLY A 33 13.03 1.75 -14.77
C GLY A 33 13.49 0.40 -14.25
N LYS A 34 12.99 -0.05 -13.09
CA LYS A 34 13.37 -1.34 -12.53
C LYS A 34 12.55 -2.45 -13.15
N PRO A 35 13.16 -3.61 -13.48
CA PRO A 35 12.41 -4.74 -14.01
C PRO A 35 11.53 -5.38 -12.95
N GLU A 36 10.46 -6.05 -13.37
CA GLU A 36 9.46 -6.60 -12.44
C GLU A 36 10.05 -7.61 -11.47
N GLU A 37 11.11 -8.28 -11.81
CA GLU A 37 11.73 -9.29 -10.93
C GLU A 37 12.26 -8.70 -9.62
N TYR A 38 12.47 -7.39 -9.56
CA TYR A 38 12.92 -6.72 -8.35
C TYR A 38 11.77 -6.17 -7.52
N ILE A 39 10.55 -6.19 -8.05
CA ILE A 39 9.38 -5.55 -7.43
C ILE A 39 8.54 -6.58 -6.70
N SER A 40 8.21 -6.31 -5.46
CA SER A 40 7.27 -7.12 -4.70
C SER A 40 6.15 -6.25 -4.15
N VAL A 41 4.93 -6.78 -4.17
CA VAL A 41 3.75 -6.08 -3.68
C VAL A 41 3.04 -6.99 -2.69
N ASP A 42 2.84 -6.49 -1.48
CA ASP A 42 2.10 -7.18 -0.44
C ASP A 42 0.81 -6.43 -0.17
N ILE A 43 -0.29 -7.14 -0.04
CA ILE A 43 -1.58 -6.55 0.31
C ILE A 43 -2.03 -7.13 1.64
N GLN A 44 -2.24 -6.25 2.61
CA GLN A 44 -2.62 -6.64 3.96
C GLN A 44 -3.98 -6.03 4.30
N GLU A 45 -4.89 -6.88 4.76
CA GLU A 45 -6.17 -6.43 5.25
C GLU A 45 -6.08 -6.21 6.75
N VAL A 46 -6.47 -5.03 7.18
CA VAL A 46 -6.45 -4.63 8.59
C VAL A 46 -7.87 -4.31 9.00
N ALA A 47 -8.34 -4.96 10.05
CA ALA A 47 -9.71 -4.76 10.53
C ALA A 47 -9.94 -3.30 10.93
N GLU A 48 -11.14 -2.80 10.62
CA GLU A 48 -11.50 -1.41 10.89
C GLU A 48 -11.32 -1.03 12.35
N ASN A 49 -11.67 -1.92 13.26
CA ASN A 49 -11.60 -1.64 14.71
C ASN A 49 -10.18 -1.54 15.25
N VAL A 50 -9.17 -1.96 14.51
CA VAL A 50 -7.77 -1.84 14.93
C VAL A 50 -6.97 -0.91 14.04
N TRP A 51 -7.60 -0.30 13.03
CA TRP A 51 -6.90 0.58 12.08
C TRP A 51 -6.17 1.72 12.78
N MET A 52 -6.83 2.41 13.68
CA MET A 52 -6.22 3.55 14.38
C MET A 52 -4.99 3.14 15.18
N ASP A 53 -5.05 2.00 15.87
CA ASP A 53 -3.92 1.53 16.67
C ASP A 53 -2.81 0.92 15.82
N GLU A 54 -3.16 0.14 14.81
CA GLU A 54 -2.17 -0.64 14.06
C GLU A 54 -1.60 0.11 12.86
N VAL A 55 -2.34 1.03 12.26
CA VAL A 55 -1.90 1.74 11.07
C VAL A 55 -1.75 3.23 11.31
N TYR A 56 -2.81 3.91 11.73
CA TYR A 56 -2.76 5.36 11.87
C TYR A 56 -1.70 5.81 12.87
N ASN A 57 -1.78 5.29 14.09
CA ASN A 57 -0.87 5.73 15.15
C ASN A 57 0.58 5.26 14.97
N LYS A 58 0.79 4.18 14.21
CA LYS A 58 2.14 3.64 14.01
C LYS A 58 2.81 4.15 12.73
N GLU A 59 2.04 4.38 11.66
CA GLU A 59 2.62 4.65 10.35
C GLU A 59 2.20 5.97 9.74
N ILE A 60 0.97 6.44 10.00
CA ILE A 60 0.47 7.66 9.38
C ILE A 60 0.82 8.88 10.22
N LYS A 61 0.37 8.90 11.47
CA LYS A 61 0.55 10.04 12.37
C LYS A 61 2.02 10.40 12.59
N PRO A 62 2.91 9.44 12.90
CA PRO A 62 4.33 9.77 13.12
C PRO A 62 5.04 10.33 11.90
N ASN A 63 4.54 9.99 10.70
CA ASN A 63 5.15 10.38 9.44
C ASN A 63 4.30 11.37 8.64
N PHE A 64 3.31 11.98 9.28
CA PHE A 64 2.28 12.74 8.57
C PHE A 64 2.87 13.77 7.62
N GLU A 65 3.84 14.55 8.07
CA GLU A 65 4.44 15.59 7.25
C GLU A 65 5.31 15.04 6.11
N LYS A 66 5.71 13.78 6.20
CA LYS A 66 6.55 13.13 5.18
C LYS A 66 5.73 12.38 4.13
N LEU A 67 4.44 12.21 4.34
CA LEU A 67 3.61 11.47 3.40
C LEU A 67 3.50 12.23 2.08
N TYR A 68 3.68 11.53 0.98
CA TYR A 68 3.52 12.12 -0.35
C TYR A 68 2.06 12.42 -0.66
N LYS A 69 1.15 11.67 -0.05
CA LYS A 69 -0.26 11.98 -0.08
C LYS A 69 -0.83 11.77 1.31
N LYS A 70 -1.38 12.82 1.88
CA LYS A 70 -1.96 12.77 3.21
C LYS A 70 -3.44 12.38 3.15
N PRO A 71 -3.93 11.61 4.13
CA PRO A 71 -5.36 11.32 4.19
C PRO A 71 -6.14 12.53 4.70
N GLY A 72 -7.45 12.47 4.57
CA GLY A 72 -8.33 13.51 5.07
C GLY A 72 -8.75 13.29 6.53
N TYR A 73 -8.01 12.49 7.25
CA TYR A 73 -8.35 12.21 8.65
C TYR A 73 -7.10 12.14 9.50
#